data_a8810dd12e302da9bbf21d321b60e3b0
#
_entry.id   a8810dd12e302da9bbf21d321b60e3b0
#
_cell.length_a   1.000
_cell.length_b   1.000
_cell.length_c   1.000
_cell.angle_alpha   90.00
_cell.angle_beta   90.00
_cell.angle_gamma   90.00
#
_symmetry.space_group_name_H-M   'P 1'
#
loop_
_entity.id
_entity.type
_entity.pdbx_description
1 polymer ?
#
loop_
_entity_poly.entity_id
_entity_poly.type
_entity_poly.pdbx_seq_one_letter_code
_entity_poly.pdbx_strand_id
1 'polypeptide(L)'
;MPRQRHYYGLNHLHFITASIYRRARLFDSDRFRGQFVATLAGLRAELSFKIIGYVLMPEHFPALIWPSERADPSRIVPSLKERTAKFIPKNLQAHRELPWCGRMLAALTLPPTVHLHGPYRVWQRRFYDLNVWSEKKRLEKLNYMHGNPVQRGMVTSPDKWPWSSFRFYFLGDDSVLPMDRLL
;
A
#
# COMPACT_ATOMS: atom_id res chain seq x y z
N MET A 1 -16.69 -8.27 -16.69
CA MET A 1 -16.60 -8.49 -15.21
C MET A 1 -17.64 -7.59 -14.54
N PRO A 2 -18.46 -8.08 -13.62
CA PRO A 2 -19.44 -7.26 -12.93
C PRO A 2 -18.70 -6.10 -12.22
N ARG A 3 -19.28 -4.91 -12.30
CA ARG A 3 -18.76 -3.72 -11.62
C ARG A 3 -18.97 -3.92 -10.12
N GLN A 4 -17.89 -4.09 -9.37
CA GLN A 4 -17.95 -4.23 -7.91
C GLN A 4 -18.55 -2.95 -7.33
N ARG A 5 -19.66 -3.08 -6.59
CA ARG A 5 -20.27 -1.94 -5.89
C ARG A 5 -19.46 -1.66 -4.63
N HIS A 6 -19.04 -0.43 -4.45
CA HIS A 6 -18.40 0.04 -3.24
C HIS A 6 -19.44 0.75 -2.38
N TYR A 7 -19.49 0.40 -1.12
CA TYR A 7 -20.40 1.01 -0.16
C TYR A 7 -19.56 1.84 0.83
N TYR A 8 -19.53 3.14 0.61
CA TYR A 8 -18.89 4.11 1.49
C TYR A 8 -19.91 4.69 2.48
N GLY A 9 -19.41 5.25 3.60
CA GLY A 9 -20.26 5.90 4.61
C GLY A 9 -21.02 4.97 5.55
N LEU A 10 -20.85 3.64 5.43
CA LEU A 10 -21.52 2.65 6.28
C LEU A 10 -20.64 2.10 7.40
N ASN A 11 -19.50 2.73 7.66
CA ASN A 11 -18.54 2.33 8.71
C ASN A 11 -18.09 0.86 8.62
N HIS A 12 -17.88 0.36 7.40
CA HIS A 12 -17.43 -1.01 7.17
C HIS A 12 -15.92 -1.07 6.97
N LEU A 13 -15.34 -2.21 7.35
CA LEU A 13 -13.95 -2.53 7.05
C LEU A 13 -13.77 -2.72 5.54
N HIS A 14 -12.70 -2.18 4.98
CA HIS A 14 -12.34 -2.30 3.57
C HIS A 14 -11.02 -3.03 3.38
N PHE A 15 -11.01 -4.02 2.50
CA PHE A 15 -9.78 -4.59 1.98
C PHE A 15 -9.42 -3.88 0.69
N ILE A 16 -8.31 -3.15 0.70
CA ILE A 16 -7.81 -2.40 -0.44
C ILE A 16 -6.52 -3.02 -0.99
N THR A 17 -6.24 -2.80 -2.28
CA THR A 17 -4.93 -3.09 -2.86
C THR A 17 -4.55 -2.00 -3.86
N ALA A 18 -3.47 -1.29 -3.61
CA ALA A 18 -2.85 -0.35 -4.55
C ALA A 18 -1.58 -0.96 -5.15
N SER A 19 -1.41 -0.84 -6.46
CA SER A 19 -0.25 -1.42 -7.18
C SER A 19 0.58 -0.35 -7.86
N ILE A 20 1.90 -0.57 -7.86
CA ILE A 20 2.85 0.24 -8.61
C ILE A 20 2.60 0.07 -10.13
N TYR A 21 2.80 1.14 -10.87
CA TYR A 21 2.66 1.15 -12.32
C TYR A 21 3.53 0.07 -12.97
N ARG A 22 2.96 -0.68 -13.92
CA ARG A 22 3.59 -1.83 -14.57
C ARG A 22 4.13 -2.89 -13.62
N ARG A 23 3.64 -2.93 -12.37
CA ARG A 23 4.15 -3.85 -11.34
C ARG A 23 5.65 -3.68 -11.08
N ALA A 24 6.19 -2.47 -11.29
CA ALA A 24 7.59 -2.18 -10.97
C ALA A 24 7.86 -2.43 -9.48
N ARG A 25 9.00 -3.05 -9.17
CA ARG A 25 9.36 -3.47 -7.81
C ARG A 25 10.01 -2.32 -7.02
N LEU A 26 9.27 -1.22 -6.88
CA LEU A 26 9.74 0.00 -6.20
C LEU A 26 10.10 -0.24 -4.74
N PHE A 27 9.31 -1.08 -4.06
CA PHE A 27 9.50 -1.41 -2.66
C PHE A 27 10.49 -2.56 -2.42
N ASP A 28 11.39 -2.86 -3.36
CA ASP A 28 12.62 -3.60 -3.06
C ASP A 28 13.60 -2.71 -2.27
N SER A 29 13.46 -1.40 -2.35
CA SER A 29 14.25 -0.43 -1.61
C SER A 29 13.66 -0.13 -0.22
N ASP A 30 14.43 -0.39 0.85
CA ASP A 30 14.04 -0.04 2.22
C ASP A 30 13.79 1.45 2.41
N ARG A 31 14.53 2.29 1.68
CA ARG A 31 14.32 3.74 1.66
C ARG A 31 12.89 4.08 1.22
N PHE A 32 12.40 3.51 0.12
CA PHE A 32 11.04 3.77 -0.36
C PHE A 32 9.98 3.10 0.50
N ARG A 33 10.27 1.94 1.09
CA ARG A 33 9.39 1.33 2.11
C ARG A 33 9.21 2.24 3.31
N GLY A 34 10.32 2.72 3.89
CA GLY A 34 10.29 3.63 5.03
C GLY A 34 9.53 4.93 4.73
N GLN A 35 9.79 5.56 3.59
CA GLN A 35 9.09 6.77 3.16
C GLN A 35 7.58 6.53 2.94
N PHE A 36 7.21 5.39 2.36
CA PHE A 36 5.82 5.02 2.17
C PHE A 36 5.10 4.83 3.51
N VAL A 37 5.70 4.09 4.44
CA VAL A 37 5.14 3.85 5.77
C VAL A 37 5.00 5.15 6.57
N ALA A 38 5.99 6.04 6.52
CA ALA A 38 5.92 7.35 7.15
C ALA A 38 4.79 8.21 6.56
N THR A 39 4.60 8.18 5.24
CA THR A 39 3.51 8.89 4.56
C THR A 39 2.14 8.33 4.97
N LEU A 40 2.03 7.00 5.06
CA LEU A 40 0.81 6.31 5.49
C LEU A 40 0.47 6.64 6.95
N ALA A 41 1.46 6.64 7.84
CA ALA A 41 1.30 7.01 9.25
C ALA A 41 0.82 8.46 9.41
N GLY A 42 1.44 9.40 8.69
CA GLY A 42 1.03 10.82 8.69
C GLY A 42 -0.39 11.01 8.16
N LEU A 43 -0.74 10.34 7.07
CA LEU A 43 -2.09 10.40 6.51
C LEU A 43 -3.13 9.79 7.44
N ARG A 44 -2.80 8.69 8.13
CA ARG A 44 -3.65 8.07 9.15
C ARG A 44 -3.95 9.04 10.29
N ALA A 45 -2.93 9.73 10.80
CA ALA A 45 -3.11 10.72 11.87
C ALA A 45 -4.01 11.89 11.41
N GLU A 46 -3.81 12.39 10.19
CA GLU A 46 -4.59 13.50 9.63
C GLU A 46 -6.06 13.12 9.39
N LEU A 47 -6.32 11.96 8.83
CA LEU A 47 -7.65 11.51 8.42
C LEU A 47 -8.35 10.63 9.47
N SER A 48 -7.66 10.26 10.55
CA SER A 48 -8.20 9.49 11.70
C SER A 48 -8.79 8.12 11.33
N PHE A 49 -8.35 7.50 10.22
CA PHE A 49 -8.75 6.13 9.89
C PHE A 49 -7.88 5.11 10.64
N LYS A 50 -8.39 3.87 10.79
CA LYS A 50 -7.64 2.80 11.44
C LYS A 50 -7.04 1.84 10.41
N ILE A 51 -5.83 1.34 10.71
CA ILE A 51 -5.18 0.29 9.93
C ILE A 51 -5.25 -1.01 10.74
N ILE A 52 -6.04 -1.95 10.25
CA ILE A 52 -6.28 -3.24 10.90
C ILE A 52 -5.30 -4.31 10.41
N GLY A 53 -4.79 -4.15 9.21
CA GLY A 53 -3.77 -5.04 8.67
C GLY A 53 -3.14 -4.47 7.41
N TYR A 54 -1.88 -4.82 7.17
CA TYR A 54 -1.18 -4.46 5.93
C TYR A 54 -0.05 -5.43 5.63
N VAL A 55 0.34 -5.44 4.37
CA VAL A 55 1.62 -6.01 3.91
C VAL A 55 2.16 -5.12 2.80
N LEU A 56 3.39 -4.64 2.93
CA LEU A 56 4.04 -3.89 1.86
C LEU A 56 4.86 -4.85 1.02
N MET A 57 4.34 -5.21 -0.15
CA MET A 57 5.01 -6.05 -1.13
C MET A 57 5.85 -5.19 -2.08
N PRO A 58 6.83 -5.76 -2.81
CA PRO A 58 7.69 -5.00 -3.73
C PRO A 58 6.95 -4.12 -4.73
N GLU A 59 5.81 -4.56 -5.23
CA GLU A 59 5.07 -3.90 -6.30
C GLU A 59 3.62 -3.55 -5.96
N HIS A 60 3.16 -3.83 -4.73
CA HIS A 60 1.80 -3.50 -4.31
C HIS A 60 1.64 -3.46 -2.79
N PHE A 61 0.55 -2.85 -2.34
CA PHE A 61 0.21 -2.63 -0.95
C PHE A 61 -1.23 -3.08 -0.70
N PRO A 62 -1.48 -4.32 -0.23
CA PRO A 62 -2.75 -4.72 0.33
C PRO A 62 -2.87 -4.25 1.79
N ALA A 63 -4.07 -3.78 2.17
CA ALA A 63 -4.37 -3.37 3.53
C ALA A 63 -5.84 -3.58 3.89
N LEU A 64 -6.10 -3.76 5.18
CA LEU A 64 -7.43 -3.69 5.80
C LEU A 64 -7.54 -2.35 6.52
N ILE A 65 -8.46 -1.51 6.08
CA ILE A 65 -8.66 -0.16 6.57
C ILE A 65 -10.07 -0.02 7.12
N TRP A 66 -10.17 0.50 8.35
CA TRP A 66 -11.44 0.96 8.92
C TRP A 66 -11.55 2.46 8.67
N PRO A 67 -12.52 2.92 7.87
CA PRO A 67 -12.70 4.32 7.55
C PRO A 67 -13.05 5.15 8.79
N SER A 68 -12.89 6.46 8.68
CA SER A 68 -13.37 7.42 9.66
C SER A 68 -14.51 8.27 9.06
N GLU A 69 -15.12 9.12 9.87
CA GLU A 69 -16.06 10.14 9.37
C GLU A 69 -15.41 11.12 8.40
N ARG A 70 -14.08 11.30 8.49
CA ARG A 70 -13.31 12.22 7.65
C ARG A 70 -12.89 11.64 6.32
N ALA A 71 -12.77 10.31 6.23
CA ALA A 71 -12.24 9.68 5.03
C ALA A 71 -12.58 8.19 4.92
N ASP A 72 -12.99 7.80 3.74
CA ASP A 72 -13.12 6.44 3.25
C ASP A 72 -11.99 6.08 2.25
N PRO A 73 -11.92 4.84 1.74
CA PRO A 73 -10.89 4.44 0.79
C PRO A 73 -10.79 5.30 -0.46
N SER A 74 -11.90 5.93 -0.90
CA SER A 74 -11.91 6.80 -2.10
C SER A 74 -11.14 8.11 -1.89
N ARG A 75 -10.92 8.51 -0.65
CA ARG A 75 -10.09 9.65 -0.25
C ARG A 75 -8.71 9.20 0.23
N ILE A 76 -8.65 8.16 1.06
CA ILE A 76 -7.40 7.68 1.67
C ILE A 76 -6.40 7.23 0.60
N VAL A 77 -6.82 6.32 -0.30
CA VAL A 77 -5.91 5.72 -1.29
C VAL A 77 -5.40 6.73 -2.32
N PRO A 78 -6.24 7.58 -2.93
CA PRO A 78 -5.76 8.65 -3.81
C PRO A 78 -4.80 9.62 -3.12
N SER A 79 -5.09 10.05 -1.88
CA SER A 79 -4.21 10.94 -1.11
C SER A 79 -2.84 10.31 -0.84
N LEU A 80 -2.80 9.02 -0.46
CA LEU A 80 -1.56 8.28 -0.27
C LEU A 80 -0.76 8.18 -1.57
N LYS A 81 -1.43 7.84 -2.67
CA LYS A 81 -0.81 7.75 -4.00
C LYS A 81 -0.26 9.09 -4.47
N GLU A 82 -1.00 10.17 -4.29
CA GLU A 82 -0.59 11.51 -4.67
C GLU A 82 0.65 11.96 -3.89
N ARG A 83 0.62 11.83 -2.56
CA ARG A 83 1.75 12.23 -1.70
C ARG A 83 3.02 11.48 -2.06
N THR A 84 2.92 10.16 -2.22
CA THR A 84 4.07 9.34 -2.58
C THR A 84 4.55 9.61 -4.01
N ALA A 85 3.66 9.84 -4.96
CA ALA A 85 4.00 10.16 -6.35
C ALA A 85 4.74 11.51 -6.49
N LYS A 86 4.60 12.43 -5.55
CA LYS A 86 5.31 13.72 -5.55
C LYS A 86 6.80 13.57 -5.23
N PHE A 87 7.18 12.68 -4.32
CA PHE A 87 8.59 12.55 -3.92
C PHE A 87 9.35 11.40 -4.59
N ILE A 88 8.68 10.30 -4.98
CA ILE A 88 9.36 9.12 -5.54
C ILE A 88 10.15 9.46 -6.81
N PRO A 89 9.57 10.07 -7.85
CA PRO A 89 10.33 10.41 -9.06
C PRO A 89 11.47 11.38 -8.78
N LYS A 90 11.27 12.39 -7.92
CA LYS A 90 12.31 13.34 -7.53
C LYS A 90 13.50 12.63 -6.87
N ASN A 91 13.21 11.70 -5.96
CA ASN A 91 14.23 10.91 -5.30
C ASN A 91 15.00 9.99 -6.25
N LEU A 92 14.30 9.35 -7.19
CA LEU A 92 14.94 8.53 -8.21
C LEU A 92 15.80 9.35 -9.16
N GLN A 93 15.37 10.56 -9.52
CA GLN A 93 16.14 11.48 -10.35
C GLN A 93 17.40 11.99 -9.66
N ALA A 94 17.29 12.34 -8.36
CA ALA A 94 18.42 12.82 -7.56
C ALA A 94 19.53 11.77 -7.38
N HIS A 95 19.23 10.50 -7.60
CA HIS A 95 20.18 9.38 -7.51
C HIS A 95 20.22 8.56 -8.81
N ARG A 96 20.03 9.24 -9.95
CA ARG A 96 19.95 8.59 -11.27
C ARG A 96 21.25 7.87 -11.66
N GLU A 97 22.37 8.26 -11.10
CA GLU A 97 23.68 7.62 -11.26
C GLU A 97 23.71 6.19 -10.71
N LEU A 98 22.84 5.87 -9.75
CA LEU A 98 22.69 4.50 -9.25
C LEU A 98 21.89 3.66 -10.28
N PRO A 99 22.44 2.51 -10.76
CA PRO A 99 21.82 1.72 -11.81
C PRO A 99 20.38 1.29 -11.51
N TRP A 100 20.08 0.99 -10.23
CA TRP A 100 18.73 0.63 -9.81
C TRP A 100 17.75 1.82 -9.95
N CYS A 101 18.17 3.02 -9.53
CA CYS A 101 17.33 4.22 -9.63
C CYS A 101 17.02 4.57 -11.09
N GLY A 102 18.02 4.48 -11.97
CA GLY A 102 17.85 4.71 -13.40
C GLY A 102 16.85 3.71 -14.03
N ARG A 103 17.00 2.42 -13.74
CA ARG A 103 16.05 1.38 -14.22
C ARG A 103 14.64 1.58 -13.66
N MET A 104 14.51 1.91 -12.38
CA MET A 104 13.21 2.16 -11.77
C MET A 104 12.53 3.38 -12.40
N LEU A 105 13.26 4.47 -12.59
CA LEU A 105 12.76 5.68 -13.23
C LEU A 105 12.25 5.39 -14.66
N ALA A 106 13.00 4.61 -15.44
CA ALA A 106 12.59 4.16 -16.77
C ALA A 106 11.30 3.32 -16.73
N ALA A 107 11.17 2.42 -15.76
CA ALA A 107 9.97 1.60 -15.58
C ALA A 107 8.71 2.44 -15.26
N LEU A 108 8.88 3.57 -14.58
CA LEU A 108 7.81 4.50 -14.19
C LEU A 108 7.51 5.56 -15.26
N THR A 109 8.33 5.66 -16.33
CA THR A 109 8.15 6.64 -17.40
C THR A 109 6.93 6.29 -18.26
N LEU A 110 6.12 7.31 -18.53
CA LEU A 110 4.99 7.23 -19.43
C LEU A 110 5.44 7.39 -20.90
N PRO A 111 4.72 6.78 -21.86
CA PRO A 111 4.92 7.11 -23.28
C PRO A 111 4.70 8.62 -23.53
N PRO A 112 5.44 9.25 -24.46
CA PRO A 112 5.33 10.68 -24.74
C PRO A 112 3.92 11.18 -25.05
N THR A 113 3.07 10.32 -25.58
CA THR A 113 1.68 10.63 -25.95
C THR A 113 0.71 10.78 -24.75
N VAL A 114 1.16 10.52 -23.50
CA VAL A 114 0.29 10.42 -22.32
C VAL A 114 0.74 11.38 -21.19
N HIS A 115 1.47 12.43 -21.49
CA HIS A 115 2.10 13.35 -20.51
C HIS A 115 1.16 14.43 -19.96
N LEU A 116 -0.11 14.14 -19.68
CA LEU A 116 -1.07 15.14 -19.15
C LEU A 116 -0.70 15.69 -17.76
N HIS A 117 0.03 14.91 -16.93
CA HIS A 117 0.41 15.30 -15.57
C HIS A 117 1.88 15.01 -15.23
N GLY A 118 2.76 15.10 -16.24
CA GLY A 118 4.19 14.83 -16.12
C GLY A 118 4.60 13.46 -16.67
N PRO A 119 5.94 13.23 -16.78
CA PRO A 119 6.48 12.06 -17.50
C PRO A 119 6.43 10.75 -16.71
N TYR A 120 6.11 10.79 -15.44
CA TYR A 120 6.16 9.62 -14.56
C TYR A 120 4.81 9.24 -13.99
N ARG A 121 4.59 7.92 -13.89
CA ARG A 121 3.46 7.34 -13.16
C ARG A 121 3.99 6.35 -12.15
N VAL A 122 3.76 6.61 -10.86
CA VAL A 122 4.17 5.72 -9.77
C VAL A 122 3.15 4.60 -9.55
N TRP A 123 1.87 4.95 -9.56
CA TRP A 123 0.79 4.03 -9.24
C TRP A 123 -0.06 3.67 -10.45
N GLN A 124 -0.64 2.47 -10.46
CA GLN A 124 -1.74 2.15 -11.35
C GLN A 124 -2.91 3.09 -11.07
N ARG A 125 -3.67 3.44 -12.11
CA ARG A 125 -4.78 4.41 -12.00
C ARG A 125 -5.83 3.97 -10.98
N ARG A 126 -6.27 2.71 -11.08
CA ARG A 126 -7.27 2.13 -10.18
C ARG A 126 -6.59 1.45 -9.00
N PHE A 127 -7.37 1.22 -7.96
CA PHE A 127 -7.04 0.33 -6.85
C PHE A 127 -8.19 -0.64 -6.65
N TYR A 128 -7.91 -1.78 -6.04
CA TYR A 128 -8.93 -2.73 -5.64
C TYR A 128 -9.49 -2.31 -4.29
N ASP A 129 -10.82 -2.42 -4.12
CA ASP A 129 -11.51 -2.14 -2.87
C ASP A 129 -12.65 -3.14 -2.70
N LEU A 130 -12.75 -3.76 -1.53
CA LEU A 130 -13.76 -4.74 -1.17
C LEU A 130 -14.24 -4.46 0.24
N ASN A 131 -15.55 -4.26 0.42
CA ASN A 131 -16.15 -4.21 1.74
C ASN A 131 -16.05 -5.57 2.44
N VAL A 132 -15.62 -5.57 3.70
CA VAL A 132 -15.46 -6.76 4.54
C VAL A 132 -16.51 -6.73 5.63
N TRP A 133 -17.54 -7.60 5.49
CA TRP A 133 -18.74 -7.58 6.31
C TRP A 133 -18.71 -8.52 7.52
N SER A 134 -17.79 -9.47 7.56
CA SER A 134 -17.78 -10.48 8.59
C SER A 134 -16.38 -10.73 9.15
N GLU A 135 -16.34 -11.19 10.39
CA GLU A 135 -15.12 -11.63 11.06
C GLU A 135 -14.39 -12.72 10.26
N LYS A 136 -15.13 -13.70 9.76
CA LYS A 136 -14.57 -14.75 8.89
C LYS A 136 -13.85 -14.15 7.68
N LYS A 137 -14.47 -13.16 7.02
CA LYS A 137 -13.88 -12.51 5.83
C LYS A 137 -12.68 -11.66 6.20
N ARG A 138 -12.69 -11.00 7.36
CA ARG A 138 -11.56 -10.25 7.90
C ARG A 138 -10.35 -11.16 8.11
N LEU A 139 -10.54 -12.28 8.81
CA LEU A 139 -9.47 -13.27 9.05
C LEU A 139 -8.95 -13.88 7.74
N GLU A 140 -9.83 -14.20 6.80
CA GLU A 140 -9.43 -14.67 5.45
C GLU A 140 -8.48 -13.66 4.77
N LYS A 141 -8.83 -12.36 4.81
CA LYS A 141 -8.00 -11.32 4.19
C LYS A 141 -6.70 -11.06 4.92
N LEU A 142 -6.68 -11.11 6.24
CA LEU A 142 -5.45 -11.05 7.04
C LEU A 142 -4.51 -12.21 6.69
N ASN A 143 -5.01 -13.43 6.73
CA ASN A 143 -4.22 -14.62 6.40
C ASN A 143 -3.70 -14.60 4.96
N TYR A 144 -4.55 -14.19 4.01
CA TYR A 144 -4.15 -14.00 2.62
C TYR A 144 -2.99 -13.00 2.49
N MET A 145 -3.11 -11.82 3.11
CA MET A 145 -2.05 -10.81 3.06
C MET A 145 -0.75 -11.30 3.70
N HIS A 146 -0.85 -11.85 4.90
CA HIS A 146 0.30 -12.31 5.68
C HIS A 146 1.03 -13.46 5.00
N GLY A 147 0.32 -14.31 4.25
CA GLY A 147 0.88 -15.39 3.47
C GLY A 147 1.59 -14.95 2.18
N ASN A 148 1.30 -13.77 1.66
CA ASN A 148 1.83 -13.29 0.36
C ASN A 148 3.36 -13.35 0.23
N PRO A 149 4.17 -12.88 1.20
CA PRO A 149 5.63 -12.93 1.10
C PRO A 149 6.17 -14.36 0.99
N VAL A 150 5.56 -15.30 1.72
CA VAL A 150 5.94 -16.73 1.68
C VAL A 150 5.52 -17.36 0.35
N GLN A 151 4.26 -17.14 -0.08
CA GLN A 151 3.74 -17.66 -1.36
C GLN A 151 4.55 -17.18 -2.56
N ARG A 152 5.19 -16.00 -2.44
CA ARG A 152 6.07 -15.45 -3.46
C ARG A 152 7.55 -15.83 -3.30
N GLY A 153 7.88 -16.71 -2.35
CA GLY A 153 9.24 -17.18 -2.11
C GLY A 153 10.20 -16.10 -1.61
N MET A 154 9.69 -15.01 -1.05
CA MET A 154 10.51 -13.89 -0.57
C MET A 154 11.10 -14.17 0.81
N VAL A 155 10.37 -14.91 1.63
CA VAL A 155 10.76 -15.37 2.96
C VAL A 155 10.22 -16.78 3.19
N THR A 156 10.79 -17.49 4.18
CA THR A 156 10.38 -18.87 4.50
C THR A 156 9.18 -18.92 5.46
N SER A 157 8.91 -17.83 6.19
CA SER A 157 7.78 -17.71 7.12
C SER A 157 7.32 -16.25 7.24
N PRO A 158 6.04 -15.96 7.57
CA PRO A 158 5.51 -14.60 7.57
C PRO A 158 6.18 -13.66 8.57
N ASP A 159 6.68 -14.17 9.69
CA ASP A 159 7.40 -13.41 10.73
C ASP A 159 8.72 -12.80 10.24
N LYS A 160 9.32 -13.38 9.19
CA LYS A 160 10.54 -12.89 8.56
C LYS A 160 10.32 -11.73 7.59
N TRP A 161 9.07 -11.34 7.36
CA TRP A 161 8.75 -10.16 6.54
C TRP A 161 8.40 -8.97 7.43
N PRO A 162 9.34 -8.04 7.73
CA PRO A 162 9.13 -6.96 8.68
C PRO A 162 8.09 -5.92 8.22
N TRP A 163 7.86 -5.83 6.92
CA TRP A 163 6.92 -4.89 6.31
C TRP A 163 5.48 -5.41 6.28
N SER A 164 5.05 -6.00 7.40
CA SER A 164 3.76 -6.68 7.53
C SER A 164 3.23 -6.54 8.95
N SER A 165 1.92 -6.40 9.07
CA SER A 165 1.21 -6.45 10.36
C SER A 165 1.20 -7.85 11.00
N PHE A 166 1.75 -8.89 10.36
CA PHE A 166 1.89 -10.22 10.95
C PHE A 166 2.61 -10.16 12.31
N ARG A 167 3.73 -9.44 12.36
CA ARG A 167 4.55 -9.34 13.58
C ARG A 167 3.79 -8.69 14.74
N PHE A 168 2.93 -7.71 14.47
CA PHE A 168 2.06 -7.11 15.49
C PHE A 168 1.12 -8.15 16.11
N TYR A 169 0.44 -8.95 15.28
CA TYR A 169 -0.56 -9.92 15.75
C TYR A 169 0.04 -11.11 16.48
N PHE A 170 1.20 -11.60 16.05
CA PHE A 170 1.80 -12.85 16.52
C PHE A 170 3.03 -12.66 17.42
N LEU A 171 3.70 -11.50 17.33
CA LEU A 171 4.91 -11.22 18.11
C LEU A 171 4.76 -9.98 19.02
N GLY A 172 3.67 -9.24 18.91
CA GLY A 172 3.49 -7.98 19.63
C GLY A 172 4.39 -6.83 19.15
N ASP A 173 4.99 -6.98 17.98
CA ASP A 173 5.95 -6.02 17.40
C ASP A 173 5.23 -5.03 16.49
N ASP A 174 5.16 -3.76 16.88
CA ASP A 174 4.57 -2.63 16.13
C ASP A 174 5.61 -1.60 15.67
N SER A 175 6.89 -2.00 15.66
CA SER A 175 8.04 -1.11 15.43
C SER A 175 8.03 -0.42 14.04
N VAL A 176 7.47 -1.05 13.02
CA VAL A 176 7.42 -0.48 11.66
C VAL A 176 6.22 0.45 11.50
N LEU A 177 5.03 0.02 11.89
CA LEU A 177 3.81 0.81 11.84
C LEU A 177 2.88 0.33 12.95
N PRO A 178 2.59 1.19 13.96
CA PRO A 178 1.62 0.86 15.00
C PRO A 178 0.25 0.54 14.41
N MET A 179 -0.35 -0.56 14.89
CA MET A 179 -1.61 -1.08 14.38
C MET A 179 -2.78 -0.70 15.29
N ASP A 180 -3.97 -0.70 14.72
CA ASP A 180 -5.21 -0.56 15.48
C ASP A 180 -5.84 -1.94 15.71
N ARG A 181 -6.33 -2.20 16.90
CA ARG A 181 -7.16 -3.37 17.19
C ARG A 181 -8.63 -2.99 17.04
N LEU A 182 -9.42 -3.89 16.48
CA LEU A 182 -10.88 -3.82 16.60
C LEU A 182 -11.23 -4.31 17.99
N LEU A 183 -11.91 -3.47 18.76
CA LEU A 183 -12.49 -3.82 20.06
C LEU A 183 -13.66 -4.77 19.85
#